data_2e3a6a6bd70048802bacd76b953b0e3f
#
_entry.id   2e3a6a6bd70048802bacd76b953b0e3f
#
_cell.length_a   1.000
_cell.length_b   1.000
_cell.length_c   1.000
_cell.angle_alpha   90.00
_cell.angle_beta   90.00
_cell.angle_gamma   90.00
#
_symmetry.space_group_name_H-M   'P 1'
#
loop_
_entity.id
_entity.type
_entity.pdbx_description
1 polymer ?
#
loop_
_entity_poly.entity_id
_entity_poly.type
_entity_poly.pdbx_seq_one_letter_code
_entity_poly.pdbx_strand_id
1 'polypeptide(L)'
;MFDPTEAPSPFHLRPASMDDFEFAEALTRNNMGGYYHRHHLVWRGDLFLGSWRESENFILEVDGTPIGVLRITQEGDSLHIRDVQIAEGHRRLGAGTYLLDMSHQWARERGLRELQLRVFVDNPAARLYQRKGYKLAGPRLAQLGAIRHLARRV
;
A
#
# COMPACT_ATOMS: atom_id res chain seq x y z
N MET A 1 -0.33 -17.28 -20.69
CA MET A 1 -1.34 -18.16 -21.24
C MET A 1 -2.67 -17.87 -20.58
N PHE A 2 -3.73 -17.72 -21.38
CA PHE A 2 -5.09 -17.48 -20.85
C PHE A 2 -5.65 -18.79 -20.28
N ASP A 3 -6.08 -18.76 -19.02
CA ASP A 3 -6.77 -19.88 -18.38
C ASP A 3 -8.28 -19.58 -18.35
N PRO A 4 -9.09 -20.29 -19.13
CA PRO A 4 -10.53 -20.03 -19.19
C PRO A 4 -11.26 -20.41 -17.89
N THR A 5 -10.59 -21.11 -16.95
CA THR A 5 -11.18 -21.45 -15.66
C THR A 5 -11.02 -20.33 -14.63
N GLU A 6 -10.12 -19.38 -14.86
CA GLU A 6 -9.95 -18.21 -14.01
C GLU A 6 -10.99 -17.14 -14.34
N ALA A 7 -11.74 -16.70 -13.33
CA ALA A 7 -12.61 -15.56 -13.48
C ALA A 7 -11.75 -14.30 -13.69
N PRO A 8 -12.12 -13.40 -14.64
CA PRO A 8 -11.41 -12.14 -14.80
C PRO A 8 -11.48 -11.32 -13.51
N SER A 9 -10.35 -10.73 -13.12
CA SER A 9 -10.30 -9.85 -11.97
C SER A 9 -11.14 -8.60 -12.23
N PRO A 10 -11.97 -8.16 -11.26
CA PRO A 10 -12.70 -6.91 -11.40
C PRO A 10 -11.79 -5.68 -11.28
N PHE A 11 -10.55 -5.88 -10.81
CA PHE A 11 -9.63 -4.80 -10.50
C PHE A 11 -8.81 -4.40 -11.72
N HIS A 12 -8.69 -3.09 -11.91
CA HIS A 12 -7.80 -2.51 -12.91
C HIS A 12 -6.85 -1.52 -12.23
N LEU A 13 -5.56 -1.78 -12.34
CA LEU A 13 -4.54 -0.92 -11.75
C LEU A 13 -3.84 -0.14 -12.86
N ARG A 14 -3.89 1.19 -12.77
CA ARG A 14 -3.26 2.08 -13.74
C ARG A 14 -2.29 3.05 -13.09
N PRO A 15 -1.28 3.53 -13.82
CA PRO A 15 -0.44 4.62 -13.31
C PRO A 15 -1.28 5.86 -13.01
N ALA A 16 -0.95 6.54 -11.91
CA ALA A 16 -1.59 7.79 -11.54
C ALA A 16 -0.93 8.97 -12.26
N SER A 17 -1.71 10.03 -12.46
CA SER A 17 -1.22 11.33 -12.89
C SER A 17 -1.47 12.35 -11.77
N MET A 18 -1.06 13.61 -11.97
CA MET A 18 -1.36 14.67 -11.01
C MET A 18 -2.86 14.93 -10.87
N ASP A 19 -3.66 14.58 -11.88
CA ASP A 19 -5.12 14.69 -11.80
C ASP A 19 -5.70 13.74 -10.74
N ASP A 20 -4.97 12.71 -10.35
CA ASP A 20 -5.39 11.74 -9.34
C ASP A 20 -4.97 12.14 -7.92
N PHE A 21 -4.16 13.19 -7.78
CA PHE A 21 -3.59 13.55 -6.49
C PHE A 21 -4.64 13.88 -5.43
N GLU A 22 -5.66 14.66 -5.78
CA GLU A 22 -6.72 15.03 -4.84
C GLU A 22 -7.45 13.80 -4.31
N PHE A 23 -7.80 12.87 -5.21
CA PHE A 23 -8.42 11.60 -4.81
C PHE A 23 -7.52 10.81 -3.87
N ALA A 24 -6.25 10.67 -4.24
CA ALA A 24 -5.29 9.88 -3.47
C ALA A 24 -5.05 10.47 -2.08
N GLU A 25 -4.88 11.79 -1.99
CA GLU A 25 -4.68 12.46 -0.70
C GLU A 25 -5.92 12.35 0.16
N ALA A 26 -7.10 12.62 -0.38
CA ALA A 26 -8.34 12.57 0.37
C ALA A 26 -8.60 11.16 0.91
N LEU A 27 -8.39 10.14 0.09
CA LEU A 27 -8.56 8.75 0.51
C LEU A 27 -7.58 8.37 1.62
N THR A 28 -6.30 8.68 1.44
CA THR A 28 -5.26 8.35 2.40
C THR A 28 -5.49 9.08 3.72
N ARG A 29 -5.75 10.38 3.66
CA ARG A 29 -6.04 11.19 4.84
C ARG A 29 -7.27 10.70 5.58
N ASN A 30 -8.33 10.37 4.85
CA ASN A 30 -9.56 9.86 5.45
C ASN A 30 -9.33 8.53 6.16
N ASN A 31 -8.63 7.60 5.52
CA ASN A 31 -8.35 6.28 6.09
C ASN A 31 -7.38 6.35 7.27
N MET A 32 -6.39 7.25 7.21
CA MET A 32 -5.33 7.30 8.21
C MET A 32 -5.59 8.28 9.35
N GLY A 33 -6.59 9.16 9.21
CA GLY A 33 -6.84 10.23 10.17
C GLY A 33 -7.06 9.74 11.61
N GLY A 34 -7.78 8.64 11.78
CA GLY A 34 -8.01 8.05 13.10
C GLY A 34 -6.72 7.57 13.76
N TYR A 35 -5.83 6.95 12.99
CA TYR A 35 -4.53 6.49 13.49
C TYR A 35 -3.66 7.68 13.87
N TYR A 36 -3.59 8.68 13.02
CA TYR A 36 -2.85 9.91 13.30
C TYR A 36 -3.34 10.55 14.59
N HIS A 37 -4.65 10.68 14.75
CA HIS A 37 -5.25 11.27 15.96
C HIS A 37 -4.90 10.46 17.22
N ARG A 38 -5.06 9.14 17.19
CA ARG A 38 -4.80 8.28 18.35
C ARG A 38 -3.31 8.26 18.76
N HIS A 39 -2.41 8.44 17.79
CA HIS A 39 -0.97 8.42 18.05
C HIS A 39 -0.36 9.82 18.12
N HIS A 40 -1.19 10.85 18.26
CA HIS A 40 -0.76 12.25 18.40
C HIS A 40 0.09 12.76 17.24
N LEU A 41 -0.21 12.29 16.03
CA LEU A 41 0.44 12.73 14.81
C LEU A 41 -0.45 13.71 14.06
N VAL A 42 0.17 14.62 13.32
CA VAL A 42 -0.53 15.61 12.49
C VAL A 42 -0.35 15.27 11.03
N TRP A 43 -1.45 15.27 10.28
CA TRP A 43 -1.36 15.10 8.83
C TRP A 43 -0.67 16.31 8.21
N ARG A 44 0.35 16.05 7.39
CA ARG A 44 1.12 17.07 6.70
C ARG A 44 0.95 16.90 5.19
N GLY A 45 0.08 17.72 4.61
CA GLY A 45 -0.18 17.68 3.16
C GLY A 45 1.04 17.98 2.31
N ASP A 46 1.92 18.85 2.82
CA ASP A 46 3.19 19.17 2.14
C ASP A 46 4.13 17.96 2.07
N LEU A 47 4.19 17.16 3.13
CA LEU A 47 4.99 15.94 3.15
C LEU A 47 4.39 14.87 2.24
N PHE A 48 3.07 14.76 2.21
CA PHE A 48 2.39 13.82 1.31
C PHE A 48 2.65 14.18 -0.15
N LEU A 49 2.57 15.46 -0.51
CA LEU A 49 2.85 15.91 -1.87
C LEU A 49 4.31 15.64 -2.25
N GLY A 50 5.25 15.91 -1.35
CA GLY A 50 6.66 15.62 -1.59
C GLY A 50 6.91 14.13 -1.83
N SER A 51 6.31 13.28 -1.00
CA SER A 51 6.39 11.84 -1.16
C SER A 51 5.75 11.36 -2.46
N TRP A 52 4.60 11.93 -2.82
CA TRP A 52 3.91 11.61 -4.08
C TRP A 52 4.81 11.83 -5.30
N ARG A 53 5.54 12.93 -5.31
CA ARG A 53 6.45 13.27 -6.43
C ARG A 53 7.65 12.32 -6.54
N GLU A 54 8.03 11.71 -5.45
CA GLU A 54 9.18 10.79 -5.40
C GLU A 54 8.81 9.32 -5.53
N SER A 55 7.52 9.00 -5.49
CA SER A 55 7.05 7.62 -5.56
C SER A 55 6.42 7.28 -6.91
N GLU A 56 6.31 5.99 -7.17
CA GLU A 56 5.50 5.47 -8.26
C GLU A 56 4.09 5.27 -7.69
N ASN A 57 3.11 5.88 -8.33
CA ASN A 57 1.74 5.95 -7.81
C ASN A 57 0.77 5.31 -8.79
N PHE A 58 -0.19 4.55 -8.27
CA PHE A 58 -1.15 3.81 -9.07
C PHE A 58 -2.54 3.97 -8.48
N ILE A 59 -3.53 4.03 -9.36
CA ILE A 59 -4.94 4.08 -8.98
C ILE A 59 -5.57 2.73 -9.29
N LEU A 60 -6.26 2.18 -8.30
CA LEU A 60 -7.04 0.98 -8.45
C LEU A 60 -8.48 1.35 -8.80
N GLU A 61 -8.99 0.75 -9.88
CA GLU A 61 -10.34 1.00 -10.36
C GLU A 61 -11.16 -0.29 -10.40
N VAL A 62 -12.48 -0.13 -10.20
CA VAL A 62 -13.47 -1.16 -10.47
C VAL A 62 -14.51 -0.50 -11.37
N ASP A 63 -14.75 -1.07 -12.55
CA ASP A 63 -15.68 -0.55 -13.55
C ASP A 63 -15.46 0.94 -13.85
N GLY A 64 -14.19 1.32 -13.96
CA GLY A 64 -13.78 2.69 -14.27
C GLY A 64 -13.86 3.66 -13.09
N THR A 65 -14.27 3.21 -11.91
CA THR A 65 -14.36 4.04 -10.71
C THR A 65 -13.13 3.86 -9.83
N PRO A 66 -12.41 4.94 -9.49
CA PRO A 66 -11.29 4.86 -8.56
C PRO A 66 -11.76 4.40 -7.18
N ILE A 67 -11.13 3.36 -6.65
CA ILE A 67 -11.46 2.80 -5.33
C ILE A 67 -10.24 2.65 -4.42
N GLY A 68 -9.04 2.84 -4.94
CA GLY A 68 -7.85 2.61 -4.14
C GLY A 68 -6.60 3.23 -4.71
N VAL A 69 -5.55 3.23 -3.90
CA VAL A 69 -4.25 3.79 -4.22
C VAL A 69 -3.16 2.82 -3.78
N LEU A 70 -2.18 2.61 -4.65
CA LEU A 70 -0.93 1.92 -4.34
C LEU A 70 0.21 2.88 -4.61
N ARG A 71 1.11 3.06 -3.63
CA ARG A 71 2.31 3.89 -3.79
C ARG A 71 3.53 3.08 -3.39
N ILE A 72 4.53 3.09 -4.26
CA ILE A 72 5.77 2.34 -4.05
C ILE A 72 6.99 3.20 -4.33
N THR A 73 8.10 2.87 -3.64
CA THR A 73 9.43 3.37 -3.96
C THR A 73 10.38 2.20 -3.99
N GLN A 74 11.42 2.31 -4.79
CA GLN A 74 12.49 1.31 -4.82
C GLN A 74 13.71 1.89 -4.14
N GLU A 75 14.27 1.16 -3.17
CA GLU A 75 15.46 1.55 -2.43
C GLU A 75 16.41 0.35 -2.39
N GLY A 76 17.53 0.44 -3.14
CA GLY A 76 18.46 -0.68 -3.23
C GLY A 76 17.78 -1.94 -3.75
N ASP A 77 17.87 -3.03 -3.01
CA ASP A 77 17.27 -4.32 -3.33
C ASP A 77 15.84 -4.47 -2.85
N SER A 78 15.23 -3.41 -2.32
CA SER A 78 13.92 -3.47 -1.69
C SER A 78 12.88 -2.65 -2.43
N LEU A 79 11.66 -3.17 -2.49
CA LEU A 79 10.48 -2.43 -2.89
C LEU A 79 9.74 -2.01 -1.62
N HIS A 80 9.59 -0.69 -1.43
CA HIS A 80 8.87 -0.15 -0.28
C HIS A 80 7.45 0.17 -0.69
N ILE A 81 6.49 -0.45 -0.02
CA ILE A 81 5.08 -0.13 -0.19
C ILE A 81 4.77 1.02 0.75
N ARG A 82 4.56 2.21 0.18
CA ARG A 82 4.30 3.44 0.94
C ARG A 82 2.85 3.54 1.38
N ASP A 83 1.92 3.17 0.49
CA ASP A 83 0.50 3.18 0.76
C ASP A 83 -0.21 2.05 0.03
N VAL A 84 -1.10 1.38 0.76
CA VAL A 84 -2.16 0.54 0.24
C VAL A 84 -3.44 1.09 0.87
N GLN A 85 -4.21 1.83 0.09
CA GLN A 85 -5.43 2.47 0.58
C GLN A 85 -6.62 2.05 -0.25
N ILE A 86 -7.68 1.58 0.41
CA ILE A 86 -8.92 1.16 -0.24
C ILE A 86 -10.07 1.97 0.34
N ALA A 87 -10.96 2.44 -0.52
CA ALA A 87 -12.16 3.14 -0.11
C ALA A 87 -13.05 2.22 0.74
N GLU A 88 -13.64 2.77 1.79
CA GLU A 88 -14.38 2.00 2.79
C GLU A 88 -15.44 1.08 2.19
N GLY A 89 -16.20 1.55 1.20
CA GLY A 89 -17.25 0.76 0.57
C GLY A 89 -16.75 -0.41 -0.29
N HIS A 90 -15.44 -0.51 -0.51
CA HIS A 90 -14.82 -1.54 -1.36
C HIS A 90 -13.86 -2.44 -0.59
N ARG A 91 -13.84 -2.35 0.73
CA ARG A 91 -13.01 -3.21 1.57
C ARG A 91 -13.61 -4.62 1.61
N ARG A 92 -12.77 -5.60 1.96
CA ARG A 92 -13.14 -7.02 2.09
C ARG A 92 -13.53 -7.71 0.78
N LEU A 93 -13.20 -7.10 -0.37
CA LEU A 93 -13.43 -7.67 -1.70
C LEU A 93 -12.15 -8.19 -2.35
N GLY A 94 -11.07 -8.31 -1.57
CA GLY A 94 -9.79 -8.80 -2.08
C GLY A 94 -8.92 -7.72 -2.72
N ALA A 95 -9.29 -6.44 -2.64
CA ALA A 95 -8.53 -5.36 -3.25
C ALA A 95 -7.12 -5.20 -2.64
N GLY A 96 -7.02 -5.25 -1.31
CA GLY A 96 -5.72 -5.19 -0.62
C GLY A 96 -4.81 -6.34 -1.01
N THR A 97 -5.36 -7.54 -1.07
CA THR A 97 -4.64 -8.73 -1.53
C THR A 97 -4.14 -8.53 -2.95
N TYR A 98 -4.99 -8.03 -3.83
CA TYR A 98 -4.62 -7.75 -5.22
C TYR A 98 -3.44 -6.78 -5.30
N LEU A 99 -3.46 -5.68 -4.54
CA LEU A 99 -2.37 -4.69 -4.55
C LEU A 99 -1.07 -5.27 -4.01
N LEU A 100 -1.13 -6.08 -2.96
CA LEU A 100 0.05 -6.73 -2.39
C LEU A 100 0.64 -7.76 -3.37
N ASP A 101 -0.21 -8.53 -4.04
CA ASP A 101 0.24 -9.52 -5.02
C ASP A 101 0.87 -8.85 -6.24
N MET A 102 0.32 -7.72 -6.69
CA MET A 102 0.91 -6.92 -7.78
C MET A 102 2.28 -6.38 -7.38
N SER A 103 2.40 -5.86 -6.16
CA SER A 103 3.67 -5.36 -5.64
C SER A 103 4.72 -6.47 -5.59
N HIS A 104 4.33 -7.66 -5.14
CA HIS A 104 5.22 -8.82 -5.08
C HIS A 104 5.68 -9.24 -6.49
N GLN A 105 4.76 -9.27 -7.44
CA GLN A 105 5.09 -9.59 -8.83
C GLN A 105 6.09 -8.58 -9.42
N TRP A 106 5.88 -7.28 -9.18
CA TRP A 106 6.80 -6.25 -9.67
C TRP A 106 8.19 -6.37 -9.03
N ALA A 107 8.25 -6.66 -7.74
CA ALA A 107 9.52 -6.88 -7.06
C ALA A 107 10.27 -8.06 -7.70
N ARG A 108 9.57 -9.14 -8.02
CA ARG A 108 10.14 -10.31 -8.70
C ARG A 108 10.65 -9.93 -10.10
N GLU A 109 9.84 -9.23 -10.88
CA GLU A 109 10.19 -8.83 -12.25
C GLU A 109 11.39 -7.89 -12.26
N ARG A 110 11.57 -7.08 -11.23
CA ARG A 110 12.69 -6.14 -11.09
C ARG A 110 13.94 -6.79 -10.48
N GLY A 111 13.89 -8.07 -10.13
CA GLY A 111 15.00 -8.77 -9.49
C GLY A 111 15.32 -8.28 -8.09
N LEU A 112 14.34 -7.71 -7.40
CA LEU A 112 14.52 -7.23 -6.04
C LEU A 112 14.43 -8.39 -5.04
N ARG A 113 15.05 -8.23 -3.88
CA ARG A 113 15.15 -9.29 -2.87
C ARG A 113 14.04 -9.24 -1.83
N GLU A 114 13.50 -8.06 -1.58
CA GLU A 114 12.65 -7.82 -0.41
C GLU A 114 11.57 -6.81 -0.70
N LEU A 115 10.43 -6.98 -0.03
CA LEU A 115 9.40 -5.94 0.07
C LEU A 115 9.32 -5.49 1.53
N GLN A 116 9.12 -4.19 1.72
CA GLN A 116 8.99 -3.58 3.04
C GLN A 116 7.76 -2.68 3.09
N LEU A 117 7.17 -2.58 4.27
CA LEU A 117 6.08 -1.65 4.52
C LEU A 117 6.05 -1.25 6.00
N ARG A 118 5.32 -0.19 6.30
CA ARG A 118 5.07 0.26 7.66
C ARG A 118 3.57 0.23 7.93
N VAL A 119 3.21 -0.12 9.15
CA VAL A 119 1.80 -0.20 9.55
C VAL A 119 1.66 0.24 11.00
N PHE A 120 0.61 0.99 11.28
CA PHE A 120 0.31 1.33 12.67
C PHE A 120 -0.01 0.07 13.47
N VAL A 121 0.46 0.04 14.72
CA VAL A 121 0.35 -1.12 15.61
C VAL A 121 -1.11 -1.56 15.82
N ASP A 122 -2.05 -0.63 15.77
CA ASP A 122 -3.48 -0.88 15.97
C ASP A 122 -4.26 -1.03 14.65
N ASN A 123 -3.57 -1.09 13.51
CA ASN A 123 -4.21 -1.24 12.21
C ASN A 123 -4.50 -2.71 11.93
N PRO A 124 -5.79 -3.10 11.75
CA PRO A 124 -6.14 -4.50 11.46
C PRO A 124 -5.58 -5.03 10.14
N ALA A 125 -5.13 -4.15 9.23
CA ALA A 125 -4.46 -4.56 7.99
C ALA A 125 -3.20 -5.38 8.25
N ALA A 126 -2.60 -5.28 9.44
CA ALA A 126 -1.45 -6.10 9.82
C ALA A 126 -1.73 -7.60 9.65
N ARG A 127 -2.97 -8.03 9.86
CA ARG A 127 -3.36 -9.44 9.68
C ARG A 127 -3.21 -9.88 8.22
N LEU A 128 -3.63 -9.03 7.29
CA LEU A 128 -3.46 -9.29 5.86
C LEU A 128 -1.97 -9.38 5.50
N TYR A 129 -1.17 -8.45 6.01
CA TYR A 129 0.27 -8.47 5.74
C TYR A 129 0.92 -9.74 6.26
N GLN A 130 0.56 -10.17 7.46
CA GLN A 130 1.07 -11.42 8.04
C GLN A 130 0.69 -12.63 7.19
N ARG A 131 -0.55 -12.71 6.71
CA ARG A 131 -0.99 -13.80 5.82
C ARG A 131 -0.20 -13.81 4.51
N LYS A 132 0.28 -12.64 4.06
CA LYS A 132 1.08 -12.50 2.85
C LYS A 132 2.58 -12.70 3.09
N GLY A 133 2.96 -13.13 4.29
CA GLY A 133 4.34 -13.47 4.60
C GLY A 133 5.19 -12.34 5.16
N TYR A 134 4.59 -11.18 5.46
CA TYR A 134 5.32 -10.08 6.08
C TYR A 134 5.55 -10.36 7.56
N LYS A 135 6.76 -10.07 8.04
CA LYS A 135 7.18 -10.27 9.43
C LYS A 135 7.85 -9.01 9.94
N LEU A 136 7.90 -8.86 11.26
CA LEU A 136 8.63 -7.75 11.89
C LEU A 136 10.07 -7.71 11.39
N ALA A 137 10.53 -6.51 11.01
CA ALA A 137 11.85 -6.26 10.47
C ALA A 137 12.51 -5.10 11.22
N GLY A 138 13.84 -5.05 11.16
CA GLY A 138 14.61 -3.98 11.79
C GLY A 138 14.86 -4.18 13.27
N PRO A 139 15.52 -3.19 13.93
CA PRO A 139 15.87 -3.28 15.34
C PRO A 139 14.63 -3.38 16.24
N ARG A 140 14.74 -4.18 17.30
CA ARG A 140 13.65 -4.38 18.25
C ARG A 140 13.12 -3.06 18.84
N LEU A 141 14.01 -2.12 19.14
CA LEU A 141 13.62 -0.81 19.67
C LEU A 141 12.75 -0.01 18.70
N ALA A 142 12.98 -0.15 17.39
CA ALA A 142 12.17 0.52 16.39
C ALA A 142 10.73 -0.02 16.34
N GLN A 143 10.47 -1.20 16.95
CA GLN A 143 9.15 -1.82 16.99
C GLN A 143 8.33 -1.42 18.23
N LEU A 144 8.88 -0.58 19.10
CA LEU A 144 8.20 -0.16 20.33
C LEU A 144 7.33 1.08 20.14
N GLY A 145 7.44 1.78 19.00
CA GLY A 145 6.63 2.95 18.71
C GLY A 145 5.24 2.59 18.16
N ALA A 146 4.55 3.62 17.65
CA ALA A 146 3.21 3.48 17.07
C ALA A 146 3.20 2.71 15.75
N ILE A 147 4.34 2.65 15.07
CA ILE A 147 4.46 2.09 13.72
C ILE A 147 5.36 0.87 13.75
N ARG A 148 4.88 -0.21 13.12
CA ARG A 148 5.67 -1.44 12.92
C ARG A 148 6.25 -1.45 11.52
N HIS A 149 7.51 -1.86 11.43
CA HIS A 149 8.19 -2.09 10.16
C HIS A 149 8.12 -3.58 9.85
N LEU A 150 7.56 -3.91 8.69
CA LEU A 150 7.39 -5.30 8.25
C LEU A 150 8.12 -5.51 6.93
N ALA A 151 8.60 -6.72 6.73
CA ALA A 151 9.28 -7.11 5.49
C ALA A 151 8.97 -8.56 5.13
N ARG A 152 9.08 -8.86 3.85
CA ARG A 152 9.07 -10.23 3.34
C ARG A 152 10.08 -10.37 2.21
N ARG A 153 10.58 -11.56 2.01
CA ARG A 153 11.41 -11.88 0.85
C ARG A 153 10.55 -12.10 -0.39
N VAL A 154 11.11 -11.73 -1.52
CA VAL A 154 10.48 -11.94 -2.83
C VAL A 154 10.42 -13.42 -3.20
#